data_90f151a2f1cdd9606cd58fd8be51c7b5
#
_entry.id   90f151a2f1cdd9606cd58fd8be51c7b5
#
_cell.length_a   1.000
_cell.length_b   1.000
_cell.length_c   1.000
_cell.angle_alpha   90.00
_cell.angle_beta   90.00
_cell.angle_gamma   90.00
#
_symmetry.space_group_name_H-M   'P 1'
#
loop_
_entity.id
_entity.type
_entity.pdbx_description
1 polymer ?
#
loop_
_entity_poly.entity_id
_entity_poly.type
_entity_poly.pdbx_seq_one_letter_code
_entity_poly.pdbx_strand_id
1 'polypeptide(L)'
;MLAATGAGGLVTATAATAASAQPAGPVPQPQRPGHGGSDPGPRNLTRDRQNADLLVPPSTDHGTLPNLRFSFSDAHMRLESGGWTRQVTVRELGISKNIAGVNMRLNAGGVRELHWHTAAEWAFMLYGSARITAIDAQGRNFIDDVGVGDLWYFPSGIPHSIQGLNPDGCEFLLVFDDGDFDEENTFLISDWFKHTPNDVLGKNFGVPASLFGQTPDPSELYIFPAPMPGPLASDQIGAVTSLMESFSHHMTAQQPIKTKSGTVRITDTSVFPASKTISAALVEVEPGGMRELHWHPNTDEWQYYIEGQARMGVFAASGQARTFDFRAGDVGYVPFAMGHYVENTGTTPLRFLEIFKSSYYADVSLNQWMALTPPELINAHLKLDQQVMGALRKVKEPVVPV
;
A
#
# COMPACT_ATOMS: atom_id res chain seq x y z
N MET A 1 -19.16 -28.35 -67.85
CA MET A 1 -18.15 -27.25 -68.01
C MET A 1 -17.82 -26.71 -66.67
N LEU A 2 -16.55 -26.63 -66.35
CA LEU A 2 -15.97 -26.50 -65.02
C LEU A 2 -16.39 -25.20 -64.26
N ALA A 3 -16.76 -25.39 -63.00
CA ALA A 3 -16.83 -24.31 -62.00
C ALA A 3 -15.58 -24.40 -61.14
N ALA A 4 -14.83 -23.26 -61.03
CA ALA A 4 -13.70 -23.13 -60.15
C ALA A 4 -14.15 -22.49 -58.85
N THR A 5 -13.99 -23.21 -57.76
CA THR A 5 -14.19 -22.70 -56.39
C THR A 5 -12.89 -22.13 -55.85
N GLY A 6 -12.86 -20.84 -55.64
CA GLY A 6 -11.77 -20.15 -54.93
C GLY A 6 -12.00 -20.19 -53.42
N ALA A 7 -11.15 -20.90 -52.68
CA ALA A 7 -11.11 -20.85 -51.25
C ALA A 7 -10.26 -19.66 -50.80
N GLY A 8 -10.90 -18.65 -50.26
CA GLY A 8 -10.23 -17.53 -49.56
C GLY A 8 -9.84 -17.95 -48.15
N GLY A 9 -8.54 -18.18 -47.94
CA GLY A 9 -8.00 -18.40 -46.61
C GLY A 9 -7.94 -17.07 -45.84
N LEU A 10 -8.69 -16.96 -44.73
CA LEU A 10 -8.48 -15.93 -43.75
C LEU A 10 -7.15 -16.16 -43.02
N VAL A 11 -6.16 -15.31 -43.30
CA VAL A 11 -4.95 -15.25 -42.48
C VAL A 11 -5.30 -14.41 -41.26
N THR A 12 -5.56 -15.05 -40.14
CA THR A 12 -5.59 -14.39 -38.84
C THR A 12 -4.16 -13.99 -38.48
N ALA A 13 -3.83 -12.73 -38.60
CA ALA A 13 -2.60 -12.17 -38.03
C ALA A 13 -2.73 -12.20 -36.51
N THR A 14 -2.15 -13.19 -35.85
CA THR A 14 -1.85 -13.13 -34.44
C THR A 14 -0.80 -12.05 -34.25
N ALA A 15 -1.21 -10.92 -33.70
CA ALA A 15 -0.27 -9.94 -33.17
C ALA A 15 0.53 -10.61 -32.06
N ALA A 16 1.75 -11.03 -32.37
CA ALA A 16 2.72 -11.38 -31.35
C ALA A 16 3.04 -10.09 -30.59
N THR A 17 2.59 -9.98 -29.35
CA THR A 17 3.12 -9.00 -28.42
C THR A 17 4.62 -9.24 -28.35
N ALA A 18 5.39 -8.27 -28.83
CA ALA A 18 6.82 -8.26 -28.64
C ALA A 18 7.05 -8.12 -27.11
N ALA A 19 7.23 -9.24 -26.43
CA ALA A 19 7.91 -9.24 -25.16
C ALA A 19 9.29 -8.64 -25.46
N SER A 20 9.62 -7.51 -24.83
CA SER A 20 10.95 -6.94 -24.89
C SER A 20 11.93 -8.05 -24.56
N ALA A 21 12.69 -8.50 -25.54
CA ALA A 21 13.70 -9.53 -25.34
C ALA A 21 14.74 -8.93 -24.41
N GLN A 22 14.70 -9.29 -23.13
CA GLN A 22 15.81 -8.99 -22.22
C GLN A 22 17.07 -9.65 -22.78
N PRO A 23 18.19 -8.95 -22.80
CA PRO A 23 19.45 -9.57 -23.21
C PRO A 23 19.70 -10.79 -22.30
N ALA A 24 19.91 -11.94 -22.92
CA ALA A 24 20.29 -13.14 -22.18
C ALA A 24 21.51 -12.83 -21.32
N GLY A 25 21.39 -13.04 -20.02
CA GLY A 25 22.50 -12.82 -19.09
C GLY A 25 23.74 -13.63 -19.53
N PRO A 26 24.95 -13.15 -19.27
CA PRO A 26 26.20 -13.76 -19.74
C PRO A 26 26.50 -15.12 -19.10
N VAL A 27 25.75 -15.55 -18.10
CA VAL A 27 26.03 -16.80 -17.36
C VAL A 27 25.19 -17.95 -17.95
N PRO A 28 25.85 -19.04 -18.42
CA PRO A 28 25.13 -20.24 -18.86
C PRO A 28 24.27 -20.79 -17.73
N GLN A 29 22.99 -20.98 -17.99
CA GLN A 29 22.06 -21.58 -17.04
C GLN A 29 22.18 -23.12 -17.06
N PRO A 30 22.02 -23.78 -15.90
CA PRO A 30 21.94 -25.24 -15.87
C PRO A 30 20.85 -25.74 -16.79
N GLN A 31 21.09 -26.86 -17.47
CA GLN A 31 20.12 -27.49 -18.40
C GLN A 31 19.68 -28.85 -17.85
N ARG A 32 18.39 -29.13 -17.94
CA ARG A 32 17.87 -30.48 -17.65
C ARG A 32 17.63 -31.21 -18.94
N PRO A 33 18.28 -32.37 -19.17
CA PRO A 33 18.06 -33.15 -20.39
C PRO A 33 16.57 -33.42 -20.66
N GLY A 34 16.14 -33.20 -21.92
CA GLY A 34 14.75 -33.42 -22.34
C GLY A 34 13.77 -32.26 -22.01
N HIS A 35 14.19 -31.20 -21.35
CA HIS A 35 13.31 -30.08 -21.00
C HIS A 35 13.58 -28.78 -21.80
N GLY A 36 14.64 -28.77 -22.64
CA GLY A 36 14.85 -27.70 -23.61
C GLY A 36 14.97 -26.28 -23.01
N GLY A 37 15.60 -26.13 -21.88
CA GLY A 37 15.76 -24.83 -21.24
C GLY A 37 16.52 -24.89 -19.93
N SER A 38 16.65 -23.75 -19.24
CA SER A 38 17.28 -23.68 -17.93
C SER A 38 16.56 -24.56 -16.91
N ASP A 39 17.33 -25.20 -16.04
CA ASP A 39 16.80 -25.98 -14.92
C ASP A 39 16.93 -25.23 -13.60
N PRO A 40 15.91 -24.48 -13.16
CA PRO A 40 15.94 -23.74 -11.91
C PRO A 40 15.67 -24.61 -10.67
N GLY A 41 15.58 -25.95 -10.83
CA GLY A 41 15.19 -26.87 -9.78
C GLY A 41 13.66 -27.02 -9.61
N PRO A 42 13.17 -27.40 -8.41
CA PRO A 42 11.74 -27.49 -8.15
C PRO A 42 11.03 -26.15 -8.40
N ARG A 43 9.88 -26.20 -9.12
CA ARG A 43 9.21 -25.01 -9.63
C ARG A 43 7.73 -24.97 -9.24
N ASN A 44 7.27 -23.77 -8.90
CA ASN A 44 5.86 -23.42 -8.87
C ASN A 44 5.55 -22.57 -10.12
N LEU A 45 5.00 -23.19 -11.17
CA LEU A 45 4.76 -22.52 -12.46
C LEU A 45 3.82 -21.33 -12.38
N THR A 46 2.94 -21.29 -11.40
CA THR A 46 2.06 -20.14 -11.17
C THR A 46 2.86 -18.96 -10.62
N ARG A 47 3.71 -19.21 -9.63
CA ARG A 47 4.61 -18.18 -9.08
C ARG A 47 5.62 -17.71 -10.11
N ASP A 48 6.17 -18.61 -10.92
CA ASP A 48 7.10 -18.26 -12.00
C ASP A 48 6.47 -17.27 -12.98
N ARG A 49 5.21 -17.48 -13.37
CA ARG A 49 4.49 -16.55 -14.25
C ARG A 49 4.17 -15.21 -13.59
N GLN A 50 4.03 -15.17 -12.28
CA GLN A 50 3.79 -13.94 -11.51
C GLN A 50 5.08 -13.14 -11.26
N ASN A 51 6.22 -13.81 -11.31
CA ASN A 51 7.52 -13.25 -10.95
C ASN A 51 8.58 -13.65 -11.99
N ALA A 52 8.35 -13.28 -13.25
CA ALA A 52 9.21 -13.68 -14.35
C ALA A 52 10.67 -13.29 -14.14
N ASP A 53 10.93 -12.15 -13.53
CA ASP A 53 12.28 -11.64 -13.25
C ASP A 53 13.05 -12.46 -12.22
N LEU A 54 12.37 -13.21 -11.35
CA LEU A 54 13.05 -14.15 -10.46
C LEU A 54 13.64 -15.36 -11.19
N LEU A 55 13.07 -15.73 -12.34
CA LEU A 55 13.59 -16.81 -13.20
C LEU A 55 14.69 -16.33 -14.13
N VAL A 56 14.50 -15.17 -14.72
CA VAL A 56 15.40 -14.56 -15.69
C VAL A 56 15.58 -13.10 -15.29
N PRO A 57 16.36 -12.84 -14.20
CA PRO A 57 16.60 -11.48 -13.75
C PRO A 57 17.29 -10.66 -14.83
N PRO A 58 17.04 -9.34 -14.90
CA PRO A 58 17.81 -8.45 -15.77
C PRO A 58 19.31 -8.58 -15.51
N SER A 59 20.12 -8.37 -16.53
CA SER A 59 21.59 -8.41 -16.40
C SER A 59 22.15 -7.32 -15.46
N THR A 60 21.31 -6.35 -15.09
CA THR A 60 21.63 -5.29 -14.12
C THR A 60 21.41 -5.72 -12.67
N ASP A 61 20.68 -6.81 -12.42
CA ASP A 61 20.55 -7.34 -11.07
C ASP A 61 21.91 -7.88 -10.58
N HIS A 62 22.30 -7.44 -9.37
CA HIS A 62 23.59 -7.76 -8.80
C HIS A 62 23.59 -7.74 -7.28
N GLY A 63 24.37 -8.63 -6.67
CA GLY A 63 24.56 -8.68 -5.21
C GLY A 63 23.45 -9.48 -4.49
N THR A 64 23.21 -9.14 -3.24
CA THR A 64 22.39 -9.93 -2.30
C THR A 64 21.30 -9.12 -1.61
N LEU A 65 20.69 -8.17 -2.32
CA LEU A 65 19.55 -7.45 -1.75
C LEU A 65 18.48 -8.45 -1.25
N PRO A 66 17.94 -8.25 -0.04
CA PRO A 66 16.91 -9.12 0.49
C PRO A 66 15.64 -9.07 -0.37
N ASN A 67 14.67 -9.92 -0.03
CA ASN A 67 13.35 -9.80 -0.62
C ASN A 67 12.68 -8.50 -0.15
N LEU A 68 12.21 -7.69 -1.10
CA LEU A 68 11.52 -6.41 -0.87
C LEU A 68 10.03 -6.49 -1.24
N ARG A 69 9.50 -7.70 -1.41
CA ARG A 69 8.12 -7.93 -1.83
C ARG A 69 7.44 -8.99 -0.97
N PHE A 70 6.17 -8.75 -0.66
CA PHE A 70 5.26 -9.73 -0.08
C PHE A 70 3.86 -9.56 -0.69
N SER A 71 3.02 -10.59 -0.65
CA SER A 71 1.63 -10.52 -1.11
C SER A 71 0.67 -10.76 0.04
N PHE A 72 -0.35 -9.90 0.19
CA PHE A 72 -1.44 -10.17 1.14
C PHE A 72 -2.16 -11.50 0.85
N SER A 73 -2.06 -12.02 -0.38
CA SER A 73 -2.60 -13.35 -0.72
C SER A 73 -1.86 -14.49 -0.03
N ASP A 74 -0.65 -14.26 0.46
CA ASP A 74 0.16 -15.23 1.21
C ASP A 74 0.08 -15.01 2.72
N ALA A 75 -0.57 -13.93 3.17
CA ALA A 75 -0.76 -13.65 4.58
C ALA A 75 -1.85 -14.55 5.19
N HIS A 76 -1.66 -14.93 6.46
CA HIS A 76 -2.71 -15.60 7.22
C HIS A 76 -3.95 -14.71 7.32
N MET A 77 -5.12 -15.28 7.10
CA MET A 77 -6.39 -14.58 7.20
C MET A 77 -7.11 -15.01 8.48
N ARG A 78 -7.38 -14.06 9.36
CA ARG A 78 -8.25 -14.22 10.52
C ARG A 78 -9.69 -13.96 10.09
N LEU A 79 -10.56 -14.96 10.26
CA LEU A 79 -11.99 -14.89 9.92
C LEU A 79 -12.79 -14.65 11.18
N GLU A 80 -13.68 -13.65 11.15
CA GLU A 80 -14.55 -13.27 12.25
C GLU A 80 -16.01 -13.17 11.78
N SER A 81 -16.95 -13.11 12.72
CA SER A 81 -18.38 -13.07 12.39
C SER A 81 -18.80 -11.79 11.64
N GLY A 82 -18.11 -10.68 11.86
CA GLY A 82 -18.37 -9.37 11.22
C GLY A 82 -17.48 -9.06 10.03
N GLY A 83 -16.49 -9.91 9.68
CA GLY A 83 -15.55 -9.65 8.59
C GLY A 83 -14.29 -10.51 8.66
N TRP A 84 -13.20 -10.00 8.10
CA TRP A 84 -11.88 -10.66 8.15
C TRP A 84 -10.75 -9.63 8.15
N THR A 85 -9.56 -10.09 8.57
CA THR A 85 -8.35 -9.30 8.55
C THR A 85 -7.14 -10.16 8.20
N ARG A 86 -6.09 -9.53 7.65
CA ARG A 86 -4.78 -10.12 7.37
C ARG A 86 -3.72 -9.03 7.44
N GLN A 87 -2.52 -9.39 7.86
CA GLN A 87 -1.45 -8.42 8.10
C GLN A 87 -0.16 -8.75 7.36
N VAL A 88 0.64 -7.72 7.11
CA VAL A 88 2.02 -7.79 6.63
C VAL A 88 2.87 -6.91 7.54
N THR A 89 3.61 -7.56 8.41
CA THR A 89 4.49 -6.93 9.40
C THR A 89 5.94 -7.34 9.16
N VAL A 90 6.83 -7.00 10.07
CA VAL A 90 8.22 -7.48 10.02
C VAL A 90 8.33 -9.01 10.04
N ARG A 91 7.28 -9.73 10.49
CA ARG A 91 7.24 -11.20 10.48
C ARG A 91 7.09 -11.76 9.06
N GLU A 92 6.23 -11.15 8.24
CA GLU A 92 5.96 -11.55 6.86
C GLU A 92 6.98 -10.94 5.89
N LEU A 93 7.39 -9.69 6.13
CA LEU A 93 8.35 -8.95 5.32
C LEU A 93 9.48 -8.41 6.21
N GLY A 94 10.51 -9.22 6.47
CA GLY A 94 11.56 -8.95 7.47
C GLY A 94 12.35 -7.66 7.33
N ILE A 95 12.26 -6.98 6.17
CA ILE A 95 12.86 -5.67 5.93
C ILE A 95 11.97 -4.53 6.43
N SER A 96 10.66 -4.73 6.56
CA SER A 96 9.65 -3.72 6.91
C SER A 96 9.64 -3.43 8.42
N LYS A 97 10.72 -2.83 8.93
CA LYS A 97 10.90 -2.58 10.37
C LYS A 97 10.16 -1.35 10.88
N ASN A 98 9.83 -0.42 10.00
CA ASN A 98 9.30 0.88 10.37
C ASN A 98 7.81 1.03 10.11
N ILE A 99 7.23 0.18 9.26
CA ILE A 99 5.84 0.23 8.81
C ILE A 99 5.29 -1.19 8.75
N ALA A 100 4.05 -1.37 9.22
CA ALA A 100 3.25 -2.56 9.02
C ALA A 100 1.94 -2.22 8.31
N GLY A 101 1.38 -3.16 7.56
CA GLY A 101 0.11 -3.02 6.88
C GLY A 101 -0.90 -4.09 7.29
N VAL A 102 -2.17 -3.71 7.38
CA VAL A 102 -3.31 -4.62 7.62
C VAL A 102 -4.35 -4.38 6.54
N ASN A 103 -4.81 -5.44 5.89
CA ASN A 103 -5.95 -5.38 4.99
C ASN A 103 -7.16 -5.98 5.72
N MET A 104 -8.21 -5.17 5.90
CA MET A 104 -9.40 -5.55 6.66
C MET A 104 -10.67 -5.39 5.82
N ARG A 105 -11.60 -6.32 5.99
CA ARG A 105 -12.94 -6.31 5.40
C ARG A 105 -13.97 -6.38 6.51
N LEU A 106 -14.90 -5.43 6.53
CA LEU A 106 -16.07 -5.46 7.41
C LEU A 106 -17.32 -5.68 6.56
N ASN A 107 -18.16 -6.61 6.98
CA ASN A 107 -19.49 -6.78 6.41
C ASN A 107 -20.36 -5.53 6.68
N ALA A 108 -21.50 -5.40 6.02
CA ALA A 108 -22.48 -4.38 6.38
C ALA A 108 -22.91 -4.58 7.84
N GLY A 109 -22.74 -3.55 8.67
CA GLY A 109 -22.95 -3.63 10.12
C GLY A 109 -21.80 -4.28 10.90
N GLY A 110 -20.79 -4.86 10.24
CA GLY A 110 -19.61 -5.38 10.92
C GLY A 110 -18.80 -4.27 11.60
N VAL A 111 -18.37 -4.50 12.84
CA VAL A 111 -17.64 -3.52 13.66
C VAL A 111 -16.27 -4.07 14.03
N ARG A 112 -15.21 -3.32 13.71
CA ARG A 112 -13.95 -3.45 14.43
C ARG A 112 -14.15 -2.81 15.80
N GLU A 113 -14.01 -3.60 16.84
CA GLU A 113 -14.32 -3.24 18.23
C GLU A 113 -13.69 -1.91 18.65
N LEU A 114 -14.29 -1.25 19.65
CA LEU A 114 -13.69 -0.08 20.30
C LEU A 114 -12.34 -0.48 20.92
N HIS A 115 -11.28 0.12 20.45
CA HIS A 115 -9.91 -0.26 20.79
C HIS A 115 -8.94 0.91 20.66
N TRP A 116 -7.71 0.71 21.10
CA TRP A 116 -6.57 1.60 20.86
C TRP A 116 -5.27 0.77 20.78
N HIS A 117 -4.23 1.37 20.28
CA HIS A 117 -2.90 0.77 20.15
C HIS A 117 -1.79 1.82 20.29
N THR A 118 -0.56 1.36 20.51
CA THR A 118 0.61 2.23 20.71
C THR A 118 1.11 2.88 19.41
N ALA A 119 0.95 2.22 18.28
CA ALA A 119 1.25 2.79 16.97
C ALA A 119 0.19 3.79 16.53
N ALA A 120 0.54 4.77 15.72
CA ALA A 120 -0.45 5.56 14.98
C ALA A 120 -1.01 4.72 13.81
N GLU A 121 -2.29 4.92 13.51
CA GLU A 121 -3.00 4.28 12.41
C GLU A 121 -3.28 5.28 11.30
N TRP A 122 -2.91 4.94 10.08
CA TRP A 122 -3.32 5.59 8.86
C TRP A 122 -4.09 4.59 7.99
N ALA A 123 -5.11 5.05 7.27
CA ALA A 123 -5.91 4.15 6.46
C ALA A 123 -6.31 4.72 5.11
N PHE A 124 -6.53 3.83 4.15
CA PHE A 124 -7.05 4.12 2.82
C PHE A 124 -8.23 3.20 2.50
N MET A 125 -9.37 3.80 2.13
CA MET A 125 -10.57 3.06 1.72
C MET A 125 -10.42 2.48 0.32
N LEU A 126 -10.45 1.15 0.23
CA LEU A 126 -10.35 0.40 -1.02
C LEU A 126 -11.72 0.12 -1.65
N TYR A 127 -12.73 -0.17 -0.83
CA TYR A 127 -14.07 -0.55 -1.27
C TYR A 127 -15.13 -0.17 -0.25
N GLY A 128 -16.34 0.22 -0.73
CA GLY A 128 -17.50 0.49 0.09
C GLY A 128 -17.36 1.76 0.92
N SER A 129 -17.97 1.76 2.11
CA SER A 129 -17.92 2.87 3.06
C SER A 129 -17.95 2.39 4.51
N ALA A 130 -17.38 3.20 5.39
CA ALA A 130 -17.33 2.92 6.82
C ALA A 130 -17.66 4.16 7.63
N ARG A 131 -18.25 3.95 8.82
CA ARG A 131 -18.34 4.95 9.89
C ARG A 131 -17.17 4.77 10.83
N ILE A 132 -16.41 5.83 11.03
CA ILE A 132 -15.29 5.89 11.95
C ILE A 132 -15.64 6.76 13.15
N THR A 133 -15.22 6.35 14.36
CA THR A 133 -15.37 7.13 15.58
C THR A 133 -14.06 7.21 16.33
N ALA A 134 -13.80 8.32 16.99
CA ALA A 134 -12.65 8.48 17.87
C ALA A 134 -12.92 9.53 18.96
N ILE A 135 -12.10 9.49 20.02
CA ILE A 135 -12.09 10.54 21.06
C ILE A 135 -10.63 10.84 21.42
N ASP A 136 -10.30 12.11 21.55
CA ASP A 136 -8.97 12.51 21.98
C ASP A 136 -8.84 12.70 23.51
N ALA A 137 -7.61 12.94 23.96
CA ALA A 137 -7.31 13.12 25.40
C ALA A 137 -7.98 14.33 26.06
N GLN A 138 -8.56 15.26 25.28
CA GLN A 138 -9.32 16.40 25.76
C GLN A 138 -10.83 16.15 25.78
N GLY A 139 -11.26 14.91 25.45
CA GLY A 139 -12.67 14.54 25.39
C GLY A 139 -13.40 15.09 24.15
N ARG A 140 -12.68 15.45 23.10
CA ARG A 140 -13.24 15.87 21.81
C ARG A 140 -13.53 14.64 20.97
N ASN A 141 -14.79 14.39 20.69
CA ASN A 141 -15.19 13.26 19.88
C ASN A 141 -15.15 13.60 18.38
N PHE A 142 -14.93 12.58 17.59
CA PHE A 142 -14.95 12.60 16.14
C PHE A 142 -15.81 11.45 15.63
N ILE A 143 -16.64 11.73 14.63
CA ILE A 143 -17.43 10.73 13.90
C ILE A 143 -17.56 11.20 12.46
N ASP A 144 -17.31 10.30 11.50
CA ASP A 144 -17.45 10.60 10.08
C ASP A 144 -17.74 9.32 9.27
N ASP A 145 -18.33 9.50 8.09
CA ASP A 145 -18.51 8.45 7.10
C ASP A 145 -17.47 8.64 5.99
N VAL A 146 -16.66 7.60 5.75
CA VAL A 146 -15.58 7.59 4.74
C VAL A 146 -15.90 6.60 3.63
N GLY A 147 -15.55 6.96 2.40
CA GLY A 147 -15.79 6.18 1.18
C GLY A 147 -14.50 5.89 0.40
N VAL A 148 -14.63 5.21 -0.75
CA VAL A 148 -13.49 4.80 -1.58
C VAL A 148 -12.56 5.98 -1.91
N GLY A 149 -11.28 5.82 -1.59
CA GLY A 149 -10.24 6.82 -1.80
C GLY A 149 -10.12 7.87 -0.71
N ASP A 150 -10.92 7.76 0.35
CA ASP A 150 -10.77 8.57 1.55
C ASP A 150 -9.75 7.96 2.50
N LEU A 151 -9.18 8.81 3.33
CA LEU A 151 -8.22 8.48 4.37
C LEU A 151 -8.79 8.75 5.75
N TRP A 152 -8.25 8.06 6.76
CA TRP A 152 -8.31 8.52 8.14
C TRP A 152 -6.95 8.34 8.83
N TYR A 153 -6.78 9.05 9.92
CA TYR A 153 -5.59 8.94 10.76
C TYR A 153 -5.96 9.04 12.23
N PHE A 154 -5.60 8.02 13.00
CA PHE A 154 -5.73 8.01 14.45
C PHE A 154 -4.33 8.09 15.09
N PRO A 155 -4.05 9.17 15.86
CA PRO A 155 -2.80 9.26 16.60
C PRO A 155 -2.62 8.10 17.58
N SER A 156 -1.37 7.79 17.91
CA SER A 156 -1.00 6.81 18.93
C SER A 156 -1.84 6.96 20.22
N GLY A 157 -2.39 5.86 20.72
CA GLY A 157 -3.16 5.79 21.96
C GLY A 157 -4.59 6.37 21.88
N ILE A 158 -5.06 6.83 20.74
CA ILE A 158 -6.42 7.36 20.57
C ILE A 158 -7.41 6.22 20.41
N PRO A 159 -8.42 6.11 21.30
CA PRO A 159 -9.46 5.08 21.16
C PRO A 159 -10.40 5.39 19.99
N HIS A 160 -10.73 4.35 19.25
CA HIS A 160 -11.52 4.45 18.03
C HIS A 160 -12.31 3.17 17.72
N SER A 161 -13.20 3.25 16.75
CA SER A 161 -13.91 2.10 16.17
C SER A 161 -14.21 2.35 14.70
N ILE A 162 -14.45 1.26 13.95
CA ILE A 162 -14.76 1.30 12.53
C ILE A 162 -15.96 0.37 12.29
N GLN A 163 -17.00 0.86 11.61
CA GLN A 163 -18.16 0.05 11.24
C GLN A 163 -18.42 0.10 9.75
N GLY A 164 -18.55 -1.08 9.13
CA GLY A 164 -18.92 -1.20 7.72
C GLY A 164 -20.36 -0.75 7.46
N LEU A 165 -20.58 0.08 6.43
CA LEU A 165 -21.89 0.64 6.07
C LEU A 165 -22.56 -0.14 4.93
N ASN A 166 -23.85 0.17 4.66
CA ASN A 166 -24.60 -0.36 3.53
C ASN A 166 -24.02 0.11 2.18
N PRO A 167 -24.25 -0.64 1.09
CA PRO A 167 -25.04 -1.91 1.06
C PRO A 167 -24.20 -3.15 1.41
N ASP A 168 -22.88 -3.10 1.38
CA ASP A 168 -22.02 -4.29 1.36
C ASP A 168 -20.82 -4.20 2.31
N GLY A 169 -20.83 -3.22 3.22
CA GLY A 169 -19.72 -2.97 4.12
C GLY A 169 -18.53 -2.30 3.43
N CYS A 170 -17.32 -2.61 3.86
CA CYS A 170 -16.12 -1.92 3.38
C CYS A 170 -14.89 -2.81 3.40
N GLU A 171 -13.90 -2.46 2.58
CA GLU A 171 -12.54 -2.98 2.63
C GLU A 171 -11.56 -1.81 2.65
N PHE A 172 -10.54 -1.90 3.48
CA PHE A 172 -9.55 -0.85 3.64
C PHE A 172 -8.16 -1.42 3.95
N LEU A 173 -7.17 -0.61 3.67
CA LEU A 173 -5.79 -0.80 4.08
C LEU A 173 -5.53 0.06 5.31
N LEU A 174 -5.08 -0.54 6.40
CA LEU A 174 -4.49 0.14 7.55
C LEU A 174 -2.97 0.12 7.42
N VAL A 175 -2.33 1.19 7.84
CA VAL A 175 -0.88 1.29 7.90
C VAL A 175 -0.48 1.87 9.25
N PHE A 176 0.45 1.20 9.91
CA PHE A 176 0.96 1.54 11.23
C PHE A 176 2.41 2.00 11.14
N ASP A 177 2.77 3.01 11.91
CA ASP A 177 4.12 3.56 12.00
C ASP A 177 5.07 2.71 12.88
N ASP A 178 4.80 1.40 12.94
CA ASP A 178 5.58 0.40 13.65
C ASP A 178 5.58 -0.92 12.84
N GLY A 179 6.74 -1.36 12.39
CA GLY A 179 6.86 -2.60 11.60
C GLY A 179 6.62 -3.87 12.43
N ASP A 180 6.77 -3.79 13.74
CA ASP A 180 6.48 -4.89 14.69
C ASP A 180 5.05 -4.83 15.25
N PHE A 181 4.20 -4.00 14.65
CA PHE A 181 2.79 -3.93 15.00
C PHE A 181 2.15 -5.31 14.91
N ASP A 182 1.32 -5.62 15.90
CA ASP A 182 0.56 -6.85 15.95
C ASP A 182 -0.89 -6.53 16.32
N GLU A 183 -1.82 -6.78 15.41
CA GLU A 183 -3.23 -6.49 15.65
C GLU A 183 -3.83 -7.34 16.79
N GLU A 184 -3.20 -8.46 17.15
CA GLU A 184 -3.60 -9.25 18.32
C GLU A 184 -3.18 -8.61 19.64
N ASN A 185 -2.26 -7.64 19.62
CA ASN A 185 -1.81 -6.88 20.79
C ASN A 185 -2.51 -5.51 20.93
N THR A 186 -3.65 -5.31 20.29
CA THR A 186 -4.47 -4.11 20.49
C THR A 186 -5.18 -4.13 21.83
N PHE A 187 -5.37 -2.96 22.44
CA PHE A 187 -6.10 -2.82 23.70
C PHE A 187 -7.59 -2.74 23.42
N LEU A 188 -8.32 -3.79 23.71
CA LEU A 188 -9.75 -3.92 23.48
C LEU A 188 -10.53 -3.46 24.71
N ILE A 189 -11.63 -2.71 24.52
CA ILE A 189 -12.49 -2.28 25.63
C ILE A 189 -13.12 -3.47 26.36
N SER A 190 -13.52 -4.51 25.63
CA SER A 190 -14.08 -5.74 26.20
C SER A 190 -13.07 -6.49 27.10
N ASP A 191 -11.82 -6.56 26.68
CA ASP A 191 -10.74 -7.13 27.47
C ASP A 191 -10.49 -6.34 28.75
N TRP A 192 -10.49 -5.03 28.67
CA TRP A 192 -10.33 -4.19 29.84
C TRP A 192 -11.46 -4.39 30.83
N PHE A 193 -12.71 -4.43 30.36
CA PHE A 193 -13.86 -4.72 31.21
C PHE A 193 -13.76 -6.11 31.85
N LYS A 194 -13.37 -7.14 31.09
CA LYS A 194 -13.21 -8.51 31.57
C LYS A 194 -12.16 -8.65 32.68
N HIS A 195 -11.09 -7.86 32.58
CA HIS A 195 -9.96 -7.91 33.53
C HIS A 195 -10.02 -6.80 34.60
N THR A 196 -11.15 -6.10 34.71
CA THR A 196 -11.40 -5.13 35.79
C THR A 196 -12.44 -5.69 36.76
N PRO A 197 -12.19 -5.72 38.06
CA PRO A 197 -13.18 -6.18 39.05
C PRO A 197 -14.50 -5.38 38.95
N ASN A 198 -15.64 -6.08 38.99
CA ASN A 198 -16.96 -5.44 38.81
C ASN A 198 -17.26 -4.36 39.85
N ASP A 199 -16.72 -4.45 41.08
CA ASP A 199 -16.87 -3.41 42.10
C ASP A 199 -16.08 -2.14 41.76
N VAL A 200 -14.96 -2.28 41.04
CA VAL A 200 -14.18 -1.15 40.52
C VAL A 200 -14.94 -0.49 39.37
N LEU A 201 -15.50 -1.27 38.43
CA LEU A 201 -16.36 -0.76 37.36
C LEU A 201 -17.58 -0.03 37.96
N GLY A 202 -18.26 -0.65 38.94
CA GLY A 202 -19.40 -0.06 39.62
C GLY A 202 -19.08 1.30 40.25
N LYS A 203 -17.91 1.42 40.92
CA LYS A 203 -17.43 2.69 41.48
C LYS A 203 -17.14 3.73 40.39
N ASN A 204 -16.47 3.33 39.32
CA ASN A 204 -16.10 4.22 38.23
C ASN A 204 -17.32 4.81 37.51
N PHE A 205 -18.33 4.00 37.27
CA PHE A 205 -19.55 4.41 36.56
C PHE A 205 -20.68 4.91 37.51
N GLY A 206 -20.53 4.80 38.82
CA GLY A 206 -21.54 5.23 39.79
C GLY A 206 -22.78 4.34 39.81
N VAL A 207 -22.66 3.06 39.49
CA VAL A 207 -23.77 2.09 39.40
C VAL A 207 -23.44 0.78 40.15
N PRO A 208 -24.45 -0.06 40.48
CA PRO A 208 -24.20 -1.35 41.14
C PRO A 208 -23.28 -2.26 40.32
N ALA A 209 -22.30 -2.90 40.98
CA ALA A 209 -21.34 -3.84 40.36
C ALA A 209 -22.03 -5.01 39.62
N SER A 210 -23.21 -5.43 40.06
CA SER A 210 -23.98 -6.52 39.45
C SER A 210 -24.41 -6.25 37.99
N LEU A 211 -24.42 -4.99 37.54
CA LEU A 211 -24.75 -4.63 36.17
C LEU A 211 -23.67 -5.00 35.15
N PHE A 212 -22.45 -5.29 35.60
CA PHE A 212 -21.33 -5.70 34.75
C PHE A 212 -21.16 -7.22 34.62
N GLY A 213 -22.07 -8.02 35.20
CA GLY A 213 -21.97 -9.47 35.18
C GLY A 213 -22.26 -10.15 33.83
N GLN A 214 -22.70 -9.39 32.82
CA GLN A 214 -23.06 -9.90 31.49
C GLN A 214 -22.26 -9.26 30.36
N THR A 215 -21.06 -8.77 30.65
CA THR A 215 -20.16 -8.30 29.57
C THR A 215 -19.78 -9.51 28.70
N PRO A 216 -19.86 -9.36 27.34
CA PRO A 216 -19.52 -10.45 26.42
C PRO A 216 -18.06 -10.96 26.61
N ASP A 217 -17.80 -12.15 26.09
CA ASP A 217 -16.43 -12.66 26.03
C ASP A 217 -15.64 -11.87 24.97
N PRO A 218 -14.46 -11.33 25.30
CA PRO A 218 -13.64 -10.55 24.37
C PRO A 218 -13.27 -11.31 23.08
N SER A 219 -13.10 -12.62 23.14
CA SER A 219 -12.74 -13.46 22.00
C SER A 219 -13.78 -13.45 20.86
N GLU A 220 -15.03 -13.03 21.16
CA GLU A 220 -16.13 -12.97 20.19
C GLU A 220 -16.31 -11.57 19.58
N LEU A 221 -15.56 -10.58 20.04
CA LEU A 221 -15.84 -9.17 19.75
C LEU A 221 -14.79 -8.46 18.89
N TYR A 222 -13.71 -9.12 18.48
CA TYR A 222 -12.65 -8.49 17.70
C TYR A 222 -13.17 -7.82 16.41
N ILE A 223 -13.94 -8.55 15.59
CA ILE A 223 -14.76 -8.03 14.50
C ILE A 223 -16.14 -8.72 14.60
N PHE A 224 -17.16 -8.00 15.04
CA PHE A 224 -18.47 -8.57 15.34
C PHE A 224 -19.57 -7.88 14.55
N PRO A 225 -20.72 -8.56 14.27
CA PRO A 225 -21.87 -7.95 13.65
C PRO A 225 -22.65 -7.08 14.64
N ALA A 226 -23.06 -5.90 14.21
CA ALA A 226 -23.94 -4.99 14.94
C ALA A 226 -25.06 -4.48 14.03
N PRO A 227 -26.13 -3.89 14.60
CA PRO A 227 -27.14 -3.20 13.81
C PRO A 227 -26.52 -2.10 12.95
N MET A 228 -27.06 -1.92 11.74
CA MET A 228 -26.66 -0.81 10.88
C MET A 228 -26.89 0.52 11.57
N PRO A 229 -25.93 1.45 11.55
CA PRO A 229 -26.14 2.78 12.10
C PRO A 229 -27.16 3.56 11.26
N GLY A 230 -27.83 4.52 11.89
CA GLY A 230 -28.68 5.49 11.23
C GLY A 230 -27.89 6.49 10.39
N PRO A 231 -28.54 7.53 9.86
CA PRO A 231 -27.85 8.63 9.22
C PRO A 231 -26.78 9.23 10.14
N LEU A 232 -25.63 9.68 9.59
CA LEU A 232 -24.53 10.24 10.37
C LEU A 232 -24.99 11.30 11.39
N ALA A 233 -25.93 12.17 10.99
CA ALA A 233 -26.46 13.22 11.87
C ALA A 233 -27.19 12.67 13.11
N SER A 234 -27.73 11.44 13.06
CA SER A 234 -28.40 10.80 14.19
C SER A 234 -27.42 10.22 15.21
N ASP A 235 -26.22 9.89 14.78
CA ASP A 235 -25.18 9.29 15.61
C ASP A 235 -24.19 10.34 16.14
N GLN A 236 -24.32 11.60 15.70
CA GLN A 236 -23.49 12.69 16.23
C GLN A 236 -23.85 12.98 17.68
N ILE A 237 -22.92 12.72 18.57
CA ILE A 237 -23.03 13.05 19.98
C ILE A 237 -22.44 14.45 20.16
N GLY A 238 -23.19 15.35 20.80
CA GLY A 238 -22.71 16.69 21.07
C GLY A 238 -21.39 16.66 21.83
N ALA A 239 -20.35 17.23 21.24
CA ALA A 239 -19.03 17.30 21.86
C ALA A 239 -18.98 18.35 22.97
N VAL A 240 -18.22 18.08 24.03
CA VAL A 240 -17.87 19.10 25.04
C VAL A 240 -17.05 20.21 24.39
N THR A 241 -16.18 19.84 23.44
CA THR A 241 -15.41 20.75 22.56
C THR A 241 -15.22 20.07 21.20
N SER A 242 -15.21 20.85 20.12
CA SER A 242 -14.96 20.32 18.78
C SER A 242 -13.46 20.02 18.56
N LEU A 243 -13.15 19.00 17.76
CA LEU A 243 -11.81 18.78 17.22
C LEU A 243 -11.37 19.99 16.41
N MET A 244 -10.10 20.36 16.52
CA MET A 244 -9.49 21.43 15.71
C MET A 244 -9.11 20.92 14.31
N GLU A 245 -8.75 19.62 14.19
CA GLU A 245 -8.32 18.97 12.95
C GLU A 245 -9.18 17.74 12.71
N SER A 246 -9.65 17.52 11.47
CA SER A 246 -10.35 16.31 11.07
C SER A 246 -9.42 15.11 11.12
N PHE A 247 -9.93 13.96 11.57
CA PHE A 247 -9.23 12.68 11.45
C PHE A 247 -9.52 11.96 10.12
N SER A 248 -10.36 12.51 9.24
CA SER A 248 -10.60 12.05 7.89
C SER A 248 -10.10 13.04 6.83
N HIS A 249 -9.80 12.54 5.64
CA HIS A 249 -9.32 13.35 4.52
C HIS A 249 -9.71 12.72 3.18
N HIS A 250 -10.20 13.52 2.21
CA HIS A 250 -10.63 13.08 0.89
C HIS A 250 -9.47 13.14 -0.12
N MET A 251 -8.57 12.16 -0.11
CA MET A 251 -7.37 12.14 -0.96
C MET A 251 -7.68 12.22 -2.46
N THR A 252 -8.71 11.50 -2.91
CA THR A 252 -9.08 11.49 -4.34
C THR A 252 -9.72 12.80 -4.80
N ALA A 253 -10.21 13.64 -3.89
CA ALA A 253 -10.69 14.99 -4.20
C ALA A 253 -9.55 16.01 -4.36
N GLN A 254 -8.32 15.70 -3.93
CA GLN A 254 -7.16 16.57 -4.12
C GLN A 254 -6.83 16.73 -5.62
N GLN A 255 -6.36 17.91 -6.00
CA GLN A 255 -5.82 18.12 -7.33
C GLN A 255 -4.50 17.35 -7.48
N PRO A 256 -4.37 16.45 -8.47
CA PRO A 256 -3.13 15.73 -8.69
C PRO A 256 -2.07 16.57 -9.38
N ILE A 257 -0.81 16.22 -9.16
CA ILE A 257 0.27 16.55 -10.08
C ILE A 257 0.04 15.71 -11.34
N LYS A 258 -0.21 16.38 -12.48
CA LYS A 258 -0.50 15.71 -13.75
C LYS A 258 0.73 15.69 -14.64
N THR A 259 1.01 14.55 -15.26
CA THR A 259 2.01 14.38 -16.31
C THR A 259 1.34 13.78 -17.55
N LYS A 260 2.11 13.55 -18.61
CA LYS A 260 1.58 12.91 -19.84
C LYS A 260 1.22 11.43 -19.62
N SER A 261 1.84 10.77 -18.64
CA SER A 261 1.74 9.32 -18.44
C SER A 261 1.19 8.93 -17.08
N GLY A 262 0.60 9.88 -16.35
CA GLY A 262 -0.03 9.56 -15.09
C GLY A 262 -0.23 10.74 -14.15
N THR A 263 -0.59 10.42 -12.91
CA THR A 263 -0.87 11.40 -11.87
C THR A 263 -0.25 10.99 -10.53
N VAL A 264 0.04 11.99 -9.70
CA VAL A 264 0.47 11.78 -8.31
C VAL A 264 -0.33 12.70 -7.39
N ARG A 265 -0.94 12.14 -6.34
CA ARG A 265 -1.59 12.89 -5.25
C ARG A 265 -0.81 12.66 -3.97
N ILE A 266 -0.25 13.72 -3.42
CA ILE A 266 0.56 13.67 -2.20
C ILE A 266 -0.30 14.14 -1.03
N THR A 267 -0.31 13.36 0.04
CA THR A 267 -1.00 13.68 1.30
C THR A 267 -0.01 13.59 2.44
N ASP A 268 0.31 14.75 3.02
CA ASP A 268 1.15 14.90 4.19
C ASP A 268 0.54 15.96 5.13
N THR A 269 1.24 16.36 6.20
CA THR A 269 0.71 17.34 7.17
C THR A 269 0.34 18.68 6.59
N SER A 270 0.79 19.05 5.39
CA SER A 270 0.41 20.30 4.73
C SER A 270 -1.03 20.32 4.23
N VAL A 271 -1.60 19.14 3.95
CA VAL A 271 -2.99 18.97 3.45
C VAL A 271 -3.85 18.11 4.38
N PHE A 272 -3.24 17.25 5.18
CA PHE A 272 -3.89 16.44 6.20
C PHE A 272 -3.18 16.61 7.55
N PRO A 273 -3.43 17.72 8.28
CA PRO A 273 -2.68 18.10 9.48
C PRO A 273 -2.70 17.08 10.62
N ALA A 274 -3.74 16.25 10.72
CA ALA A 274 -3.82 15.20 11.74
C ALA A 274 -2.75 14.11 11.55
N SER A 275 -2.33 13.82 10.30
CA SER A 275 -1.40 12.73 9.98
C SER A 275 0.06 13.11 10.30
N LYS A 276 0.42 13.09 11.58
CA LYS A 276 1.73 13.58 12.08
C LYS A 276 2.90 12.65 11.81
N THR A 277 2.67 11.34 11.67
CA THR A 277 3.75 10.35 11.55
C THR A 277 3.76 9.59 10.23
N ILE A 278 2.69 9.70 9.43
CA ILE A 278 2.57 9.02 8.14
C ILE A 278 2.19 10.01 7.05
N SER A 279 2.90 9.97 5.95
CA SER A 279 2.54 10.62 4.69
C SER A 279 2.41 9.59 3.58
N ALA A 280 1.69 9.93 2.50
CA ALA A 280 1.47 9.01 1.39
C ALA A 280 1.38 9.74 0.05
N ALA A 281 1.64 9.00 -1.03
CA ALA A 281 1.30 9.41 -2.38
C ALA A 281 0.47 8.32 -3.07
N LEU A 282 -0.64 8.72 -3.70
CA LEU A 282 -1.37 7.87 -4.63
C LEU A 282 -0.84 8.14 -6.03
N VAL A 283 -0.22 7.12 -6.61
CA VAL A 283 0.41 7.16 -7.94
C VAL A 283 -0.44 6.39 -8.93
N GLU A 284 -0.73 7.02 -10.06
CA GLU A 284 -1.40 6.40 -11.21
C GLU A 284 -0.47 6.49 -12.41
N VAL A 285 -0.21 5.36 -13.07
CA VAL A 285 0.72 5.26 -14.21
C VAL A 285 0.00 4.60 -15.38
N GLU A 286 -0.12 5.31 -16.50
CA GLU A 286 -0.70 4.77 -17.72
C GLU A 286 0.16 3.65 -18.31
N PRO A 287 -0.41 2.75 -19.13
CA PRO A 287 0.37 1.74 -19.86
C PRO A 287 1.53 2.35 -20.64
N GLY A 288 2.71 1.79 -20.52
CA GLY A 288 3.94 2.33 -21.11
C GLY A 288 4.49 3.56 -20.39
N GLY A 289 4.04 3.85 -19.19
CA GLY A 289 4.62 4.87 -18.32
C GLY A 289 5.37 4.28 -17.15
N MET A 290 6.11 5.10 -16.44
CA MET A 290 6.80 4.73 -15.22
C MET A 290 6.87 5.89 -14.22
N ARG A 291 6.81 5.57 -12.94
CA ARG A 291 7.30 6.43 -11.86
C ARG A 291 8.80 6.56 -12.06
N GLU A 292 9.30 7.79 -12.19
CA GLU A 292 10.68 8.06 -12.60
C GLU A 292 11.72 7.44 -11.65
N LEU A 293 12.99 7.42 -12.08
CA LEU A 293 14.13 7.08 -11.22
C LEU A 293 14.29 8.15 -10.13
N HIS A 294 14.12 7.75 -8.87
CA HIS A 294 14.15 8.66 -7.72
C HIS A 294 14.55 7.91 -6.43
N TRP A 295 14.69 8.65 -5.35
CA TRP A 295 14.84 8.10 -3.99
C TRP A 295 14.22 9.05 -2.96
N HIS A 296 13.91 8.52 -1.78
CA HIS A 296 13.38 9.29 -0.66
C HIS A 296 14.50 9.63 0.33
N PRO A 297 14.75 10.95 0.58
CA PRO A 297 15.89 11.37 1.40
C PRO A 297 15.57 11.46 2.90
N ASN A 298 14.40 11.03 3.34
CA ASN A 298 13.94 11.21 4.71
C ASN A 298 13.46 9.93 5.42
N THR A 299 13.07 8.88 4.68
CA THR A 299 12.56 7.65 5.27
C THR A 299 12.54 6.50 4.27
N ASP A 300 12.23 5.28 4.75
CA ASP A 300 11.87 4.13 3.91
C ASP A 300 10.53 4.41 3.21
N GLU A 301 10.28 3.67 2.13
CA GLU A 301 9.00 3.63 1.44
C GLU A 301 8.36 2.26 1.58
N TRP A 302 7.09 2.22 1.99
CA TRP A 302 6.24 1.05 1.95
C TRP A 302 5.21 1.22 0.84
N GLN A 303 5.01 0.22 -0.01
CA GLN A 303 4.12 0.29 -1.16
C GLN A 303 2.96 -0.68 -1.03
N TYR A 304 1.79 -0.27 -1.52
CA TYR A 304 0.65 -1.16 -1.72
C TYR A 304 0.09 -1.01 -3.13
N TYR A 305 0.04 -2.11 -3.87
CA TYR A 305 -0.45 -2.14 -5.24
C TYR A 305 -1.95 -2.39 -5.26
N ILE A 306 -2.72 -1.38 -5.69
CA ILE A 306 -4.19 -1.41 -5.72
C ILE A 306 -4.69 -2.13 -6.96
N GLU A 307 -4.12 -1.81 -8.14
CA GLU A 307 -4.48 -2.44 -9.41
C GLU A 307 -3.35 -2.36 -10.43
N GLY A 308 -3.43 -3.16 -11.48
CA GLY A 308 -2.46 -3.20 -12.56
C GLY A 308 -1.31 -4.17 -12.31
N GLN A 309 -0.24 -3.98 -13.09
CA GLN A 309 0.99 -4.78 -13.03
C GLN A 309 2.19 -3.85 -13.08
N ALA A 310 3.16 -4.09 -12.22
CA ALA A 310 4.33 -3.24 -12.10
C ALA A 310 5.61 -4.05 -12.06
N ARG A 311 6.69 -3.38 -12.44
CA ARG A 311 8.08 -3.80 -12.21
C ARG A 311 8.80 -2.70 -11.47
N MET A 312 9.45 -3.04 -10.38
CA MET A 312 10.30 -2.13 -9.62
C MET A 312 11.73 -2.62 -9.65
N GLY A 313 12.66 -1.75 -10.05
CA GLY A 313 14.09 -1.98 -9.86
C GLY A 313 14.58 -1.14 -8.68
N VAL A 314 15.33 -1.75 -7.76
CA VAL A 314 15.92 -1.08 -6.60
C VAL A 314 17.44 -1.18 -6.67
N PHE A 315 18.11 -0.04 -6.48
CA PHE A 315 19.56 0.11 -6.43
C PHE A 315 20.01 0.46 -5.01
N ALA A 316 20.97 -0.29 -4.49
CA ALA A 316 21.62 -0.03 -3.21
C ALA A 316 23.12 0.23 -3.38
N ALA A 317 23.73 0.76 -2.33
CA ALA A 317 25.17 0.99 -2.30
C ALA A 317 25.98 -0.28 -2.62
N SER A 318 27.23 -0.12 -3.05
CA SER A 318 28.13 -1.20 -3.45
C SER A 318 27.67 -1.97 -4.69
N GLY A 319 26.92 -1.32 -5.59
CA GLY A 319 26.48 -1.88 -6.85
C GLY A 319 25.42 -2.98 -6.73
N GLN A 320 24.74 -3.08 -5.60
CA GLN A 320 23.65 -4.04 -5.44
C GLN A 320 22.39 -3.52 -6.13
N ALA A 321 21.72 -4.39 -6.89
CA ALA A 321 20.47 -4.07 -7.55
C ALA A 321 19.59 -5.31 -7.64
N ARG A 322 18.28 -5.15 -7.53
CA ARG A 322 17.33 -6.24 -7.68
C ARG A 322 16.01 -5.75 -8.26
N THR A 323 15.40 -6.58 -9.08
CA THR A 323 14.12 -6.32 -9.76
C THR A 323 13.03 -7.20 -9.19
N PHE A 324 11.83 -6.65 -9.10
CA PHE A 324 10.63 -7.29 -8.55
C PHE A 324 9.42 -6.99 -9.44
N ASP A 325 8.56 -7.99 -9.64
CA ASP A 325 7.26 -7.82 -10.29
C ASP A 325 6.15 -7.75 -9.24
N PHE A 326 5.15 -6.88 -9.45
CA PHE A 326 4.03 -6.64 -8.54
C PHE A 326 2.69 -6.73 -9.25
N ARG A 327 1.66 -7.08 -8.46
CA ARG A 327 0.25 -7.10 -8.85
C ARG A 327 -0.62 -6.55 -7.74
N ALA A 328 -1.91 -6.35 -8.03
CA ALA A 328 -2.89 -5.95 -7.01
C ALA A 328 -2.82 -6.87 -5.77
N GLY A 329 -2.80 -6.25 -4.58
CA GLY A 329 -2.66 -6.94 -3.29
C GLY A 329 -1.22 -7.24 -2.87
N ASP A 330 -0.23 -6.87 -3.68
CA ASP A 330 1.18 -6.99 -3.31
C ASP A 330 1.66 -5.77 -2.51
N VAL A 331 2.66 -6.01 -1.68
CA VAL A 331 3.39 -5.03 -0.88
C VAL A 331 4.81 -4.94 -1.38
N GLY A 332 5.30 -3.73 -1.61
CA GLY A 332 6.69 -3.41 -1.89
C GLY A 332 7.34 -2.68 -0.72
N TYR A 333 8.66 -2.73 -0.66
CA TYR A 333 9.44 -1.98 0.33
C TYR A 333 10.72 -1.46 -0.30
N VAL A 334 11.00 -0.18 -0.13
CA VAL A 334 12.27 0.43 -0.53
C VAL A 334 12.95 1.01 0.70
N PRO A 335 14.09 0.44 1.12
CA PRO A 335 14.85 0.99 2.23
C PRO A 335 15.32 2.43 1.97
N PHE A 336 15.50 3.17 3.04
CA PHE A 336 15.93 4.57 3.05
C PHE A 336 17.04 4.87 2.05
N ALA A 337 16.86 5.93 1.28
CA ALA A 337 17.79 6.46 0.28
C ALA A 337 18.17 5.52 -0.88
N MET A 338 17.53 4.36 -1.03
CA MET A 338 17.78 3.49 -2.19
C MET A 338 17.08 4.04 -3.43
N GLY A 339 17.84 4.15 -4.54
CA GLY A 339 17.32 4.57 -5.84
C GLY A 339 16.40 3.50 -6.42
N HIS A 340 15.25 3.92 -6.98
CA HIS A 340 14.29 2.99 -7.57
C HIS A 340 13.41 3.64 -8.64
N TYR A 341 12.66 2.80 -9.34
CA TYR A 341 11.62 3.19 -10.28
C TYR A 341 10.50 2.16 -10.23
N VAL A 342 9.29 2.53 -10.68
CA VAL A 342 8.15 1.61 -10.84
C VAL A 342 7.56 1.79 -12.23
N GLU A 343 7.70 0.76 -13.07
CA GLU A 343 7.21 0.72 -14.45
C GLU A 343 5.84 0.03 -14.51
N ASN A 344 4.89 0.58 -15.27
CA ASN A 344 3.66 -0.15 -15.61
C ASN A 344 3.96 -1.15 -16.73
N THR A 345 4.03 -2.43 -16.38
CA THR A 345 4.26 -3.53 -17.33
C THR A 345 2.97 -4.16 -17.88
N GLY A 346 1.81 -3.62 -17.45
CA GLY A 346 0.50 -4.09 -17.88
C GLY A 346 -0.05 -3.32 -19.08
N THR A 347 -1.28 -3.69 -19.45
CA THR A 347 -2.06 -3.04 -20.51
C THR A 347 -3.19 -2.17 -19.98
N THR A 348 -3.31 -2.05 -18.67
CA THR A 348 -4.27 -1.21 -17.94
C THR A 348 -3.51 -0.24 -17.07
N PRO A 349 -4.15 0.84 -16.59
CA PRO A 349 -3.52 1.73 -15.61
C PRO A 349 -3.03 0.96 -14.38
N LEU A 350 -1.88 1.37 -13.87
CA LEU A 350 -1.32 0.93 -12.61
C LEU A 350 -1.67 1.96 -11.54
N ARG A 351 -2.21 1.52 -10.40
CA ARG A 351 -2.44 2.36 -9.23
C ARG A 351 -1.80 1.74 -8.00
N PHE A 352 -1.03 2.54 -7.27
CA PHE A 352 -0.40 2.10 -6.03
C PHE A 352 -0.20 3.27 -5.07
N LEU A 353 -0.04 2.93 -3.80
CA LEU A 353 0.30 3.86 -2.75
C LEU A 353 1.79 3.76 -2.43
N GLU A 354 2.45 4.90 -2.34
CA GLU A 354 3.73 5.11 -1.67
C GLU A 354 3.44 5.63 -0.27
N ILE A 355 3.91 4.99 0.79
CA ILE A 355 3.60 5.30 2.18
C ILE A 355 4.89 5.44 2.98
N PHE A 356 4.95 6.46 3.81
CA PHE A 356 6.18 6.90 4.47
C PHE A 356 5.94 7.15 5.96
N LYS A 357 6.82 6.63 6.81
CA LYS A 357 6.87 7.02 8.22
C LYS A 357 7.52 8.39 8.35
N SER A 358 6.78 9.42 7.99
CA SER A 358 7.20 10.82 7.99
C SER A 358 5.99 11.74 7.99
N SER A 359 6.11 12.91 8.62
CA SER A 359 5.07 13.95 8.57
C SER A 359 5.01 14.69 7.24
N TYR A 360 6.00 14.53 6.37
CA TYR A 360 6.06 15.18 5.06
C TYR A 360 6.62 14.23 4.00
N TYR A 361 6.14 14.43 2.78
CA TYR A 361 6.62 13.74 1.59
C TYR A 361 7.88 14.42 1.05
N ALA A 362 8.90 13.63 0.69
CA ALA A 362 10.09 14.12 -0.01
C ALA A 362 10.63 13.05 -0.94
N ASP A 363 10.99 13.45 -2.17
CA ASP A 363 11.72 12.62 -3.10
C ASP A 363 12.69 13.45 -3.96
N VAL A 364 13.77 12.84 -4.40
CA VAL A 364 14.79 13.43 -5.28
C VAL A 364 14.79 12.68 -6.61
N SER A 365 14.52 13.42 -7.69
CA SER A 365 14.56 12.90 -9.06
C SER A 365 16.00 12.77 -9.54
N LEU A 366 16.38 11.62 -10.08
CA LEU A 366 17.67 11.43 -10.73
C LEU A 366 17.86 12.38 -11.92
N ASN A 367 16.86 12.52 -12.77
CA ASN A 367 16.90 13.39 -13.95
C ASN A 367 17.08 14.86 -13.54
N GLN A 368 16.29 15.34 -12.57
CA GLN A 368 16.38 16.71 -12.09
C GLN A 368 17.73 16.99 -11.41
N TRP A 369 18.24 16.07 -10.61
CA TRP A 369 19.54 16.20 -9.98
C TRP A 369 20.64 16.38 -11.02
N MET A 370 20.67 15.55 -12.06
CA MET A 370 21.64 15.68 -13.16
C MET A 370 21.46 17.00 -13.91
N ALA A 371 20.23 17.43 -14.18
CA ALA A 371 19.92 18.68 -14.88
C ALA A 371 20.35 19.94 -14.09
N LEU A 372 20.42 19.87 -12.78
CA LEU A 372 20.81 20.96 -11.88
C LEU A 372 22.28 20.86 -11.38
N THR A 373 23.02 19.88 -11.89
CA THR A 373 24.46 19.74 -11.65
C THR A 373 25.22 20.32 -12.85
N PRO A 374 26.39 20.97 -12.69
CA PRO A 374 27.18 21.50 -13.81
C PRO A 374 27.39 20.44 -14.91
N PRO A 375 27.04 20.75 -16.18
CA PRO A 375 27.08 19.76 -17.27
C PRO A 375 28.46 19.14 -17.48
N GLU A 376 29.54 19.92 -17.31
CA GLU A 376 30.92 19.45 -17.44
C GLU A 376 31.24 18.39 -16.39
N LEU A 377 30.71 18.54 -15.16
CA LEU A 377 30.89 17.56 -14.09
C LEU A 377 30.14 16.25 -14.40
N ILE A 378 28.89 16.34 -14.87
CA ILE A 378 28.12 15.17 -15.28
C ILE A 378 28.82 14.42 -16.41
N ASN A 379 29.25 15.16 -17.45
CA ASN A 379 29.90 14.55 -18.60
C ASN A 379 31.29 13.95 -18.26
N ALA A 380 32.07 14.61 -17.41
CA ALA A 380 33.34 14.07 -16.92
C ALA A 380 33.15 12.76 -16.16
N HIS A 381 32.05 12.65 -15.40
CA HIS A 381 31.75 11.49 -14.59
C HIS A 381 31.14 10.33 -15.41
N LEU A 382 30.06 10.60 -16.17
CA LEU A 382 29.23 9.58 -16.81
C LEU A 382 29.50 9.43 -18.32
N LYS A 383 30.20 10.40 -18.94
CA LYS A 383 30.51 10.42 -20.39
C LYS A 383 29.26 10.21 -21.27
N LEU A 384 28.16 10.90 -20.91
CA LEU A 384 26.89 10.74 -21.59
C LEU A 384 26.92 11.36 -22.99
N ASP A 385 26.15 10.75 -23.90
CA ASP A 385 25.90 11.32 -25.20
C ASP A 385 25.20 12.69 -25.10
N GLN A 386 25.46 13.57 -26.05
CA GLN A 386 24.87 14.91 -26.07
C GLN A 386 23.35 14.89 -26.17
N GLN A 387 22.77 13.87 -26.78
CA GLN A 387 21.32 13.70 -26.83
C GLN A 387 20.75 13.45 -25.44
N VAL A 388 21.42 12.62 -24.62
CA VAL A 388 21.03 12.38 -23.21
C VAL A 388 21.18 13.66 -22.40
N MET A 389 22.30 14.37 -22.55
CA MET A 389 22.52 15.66 -21.87
C MET A 389 21.45 16.70 -22.23
N GLY A 390 21.04 16.75 -23.51
CA GLY A 390 19.98 17.64 -23.98
C GLY A 390 18.56 17.25 -23.53
N ALA A 391 18.35 16.01 -23.08
CA ALA A 391 17.07 15.50 -22.58
C ALA A 391 16.89 15.70 -21.06
N LEU A 392 17.90 16.20 -20.35
CA LEU A 392 17.81 16.46 -18.91
C LEU A 392 16.82 17.59 -18.60
N ARG A 393 15.95 17.36 -17.62
CA ARG A 393 14.86 18.27 -17.25
C ARG A 393 15.11 18.91 -15.89
N LYS A 394 15.12 20.24 -15.86
CA LYS A 394 15.26 21.03 -14.62
C LYS A 394 13.98 21.03 -13.78
N VAL A 395 12.85 20.71 -14.39
CA VAL A 395 11.55 20.56 -13.70
C VAL A 395 11.27 19.07 -13.58
N LYS A 396 10.97 18.65 -12.37
CA LYS A 396 10.64 17.27 -12.06
C LYS A 396 9.35 16.83 -12.75
N GLU A 397 9.36 15.63 -13.30
CA GLU A 397 8.20 14.97 -13.89
C GLU A 397 8.07 13.59 -13.22
N PRO A 398 7.23 13.46 -12.17
CA PRO A 398 7.23 12.27 -11.32
C PRO A 398 6.76 10.99 -12.02
N VAL A 399 5.96 11.11 -13.09
CA VAL A 399 5.57 9.99 -13.95
C VAL A 399 5.94 10.35 -15.39
N VAL A 400 6.74 9.51 -16.02
CA VAL A 400 7.29 9.72 -17.35
C VAL A 400 6.82 8.66 -18.34
N PRO A 401 6.72 8.95 -19.66
CA PRO A 401 6.47 7.94 -20.67
C PRO A 401 7.71 7.06 -20.86
N VAL A 402 7.49 5.79 -21.23
CA VAL A 402 8.54 4.84 -21.66
C VAL A 402 8.67 4.85 -23.18
#